data_e0fd77f2e03a16f85f6f6a29c827bc1d
#
_entry.id   e0fd77f2e03a16f85f6f6a29c827bc1d
#
_cell.length_a   1.000
_cell.length_b   1.000
_cell.length_c   1.000
_cell.angle_alpha   90.00
_cell.angle_beta   90.00
_cell.angle_gamma   90.00
#
_symmetry.space_group_name_H-M   'P 1'
#
loop_
_entity.id
_entity.type
_entity.pdbx_description
1 polymer ?
#
loop_
_entity_poly.entity_id
_entity_poly.type
_entity_poly.pdbx_seq_one_letter_code
_entity_poly.pdbx_strand_id
1 'polypeptide(L)'
;HGITVDNKDNVIVSDKGNYRIRKISPDSIIQTIVGNGIRGNIGDGLPAKKASIYGATSLKLNNKGEMFIVSPSGFVSLIRKIDEKGIMRKFLDTVTPRYLESIAKSKYKGKVQTGELATITTFSDFAFDQKGNMFISDRLNHQIRKVDSKGNITTIAGTGESGYYGDGGPASEAAFRDPSALA
;
A
#
# COMPACT_ATOMS: atom_id res chain seq x y z
N HIS A 1 12.79 -0.62 -0.47
CA HIS A 1 12.76 -1.91 0.24
C HIS A 1 12.26 -1.64 1.65
N GLY A 2 11.22 -2.38 2.09
CA GLY A 2 10.53 -2.06 3.32
C GLY A 2 11.30 -2.51 4.55
N ILE A 3 11.59 -1.57 5.44
CA ILE A 3 12.07 -1.78 6.79
C ILE A 3 11.33 -0.82 7.73
N THR A 4 11.00 -1.26 8.91
CA THR A 4 10.40 -0.43 9.98
C THR A 4 10.78 -0.99 11.34
N VAL A 5 10.57 -0.21 12.39
CA VAL A 5 10.76 -0.64 13.78
C VAL A 5 9.42 -0.52 14.50
N ASP A 6 9.08 -1.51 15.32
CA ASP A 6 7.87 -1.47 16.13
C ASP A 6 8.14 -0.81 17.51
N ASN A 7 7.09 -0.62 18.29
CA ASN A 7 7.19 -0.01 19.64
C ASN A 7 7.84 -0.89 20.70
N LYS A 8 8.37 -2.06 20.32
CA LYS A 8 9.15 -2.99 21.15
C LYS A 8 10.57 -3.13 20.64
N ASP A 9 11.03 -2.19 19.82
CA ASP A 9 12.35 -2.16 19.18
C ASP A 9 12.65 -3.39 18.30
N ASN A 10 11.60 -4.11 17.84
CA ASN A 10 11.83 -5.12 16.83
C ASN A 10 12.01 -4.48 15.46
N VAL A 11 13.04 -4.90 14.75
CA VAL A 11 13.24 -4.55 13.34
C VAL A 11 12.41 -5.48 12.46
N ILE A 12 11.57 -4.90 11.61
CA ILE A 12 10.73 -5.64 10.69
C ILE A 12 11.22 -5.35 9.28
N VAL A 13 11.53 -6.38 8.51
CA VAL A 13 12.15 -6.28 7.20
C VAL A 13 11.42 -7.12 6.16
N SER A 14 11.25 -6.55 4.97
CA SER A 14 10.77 -7.29 3.81
C SER A 14 11.90 -8.14 3.20
N ASP A 15 11.82 -9.43 3.38
CA ASP A 15 12.66 -10.43 2.73
C ASP A 15 12.04 -10.78 1.37
N LYS A 16 12.14 -9.80 0.45
CA LYS A 16 11.41 -9.77 -0.83
C LYS A 16 11.66 -11.01 -1.69
N GLY A 17 12.92 -11.42 -1.82
CA GLY A 17 13.30 -12.56 -2.65
C GLY A 17 12.77 -13.89 -2.11
N ASN A 18 12.53 -13.97 -0.81
CA ASN A 18 12.02 -15.16 -0.13
C ASN A 18 10.50 -15.10 0.11
N TYR A 19 9.81 -14.07 -0.39
CA TYR A 19 8.36 -13.90 -0.23
C TYR A 19 7.90 -13.95 1.22
N ARG A 20 8.67 -13.28 2.13
CA ARG A 20 8.44 -13.24 3.57
C ARG A 20 8.66 -11.85 4.14
N ILE A 21 8.05 -11.62 5.30
CA ILE A 21 8.45 -10.52 6.20
C ILE A 21 9.01 -11.16 7.45
N ARG A 22 10.17 -10.66 7.84
CA ARG A 22 10.92 -11.15 8.97
C ARG A 22 10.93 -10.11 10.09
N LYS A 23 10.87 -10.57 11.32
CA LYS A 23 11.03 -9.76 12.52
C LYS A 23 12.31 -10.18 13.23
N ILE A 24 13.12 -9.21 13.60
CA ILE A 24 14.33 -9.36 14.40
C ILE A 24 14.04 -8.68 15.72
N SER A 25 14.10 -9.41 16.81
CA SER A 25 13.93 -8.88 18.17
C SER A 25 15.22 -8.26 18.71
N PRO A 26 15.17 -7.44 19.78
CA PRO A 26 16.36 -6.80 20.36
C PRO A 26 17.44 -7.81 20.82
N ASP A 27 17.06 -9.03 21.18
CA ASP A 27 17.94 -10.15 21.49
C ASP A 27 18.48 -10.87 20.24
N SER A 28 18.35 -10.25 19.06
CA SER A 28 18.86 -10.73 17.77
C SER A 28 18.23 -12.03 17.25
N ILE A 29 17.04 -12.39 17.74
CA ILE A 29 16.32 -13.56 17.23
C ILE A 29 15.47 -13.15 16.00
N ILE A 30 15.69 -13.84 14.89
CA ILE A 30 14.93 -13.62 13.66
C ILE A 30 13.82 -14.66 13.49
N GLN A 31 12.63 -14.19 13.08
CA GLN A 31 11.49 -15.07 12.79
C GLN A 31 10.66 -14.57 11.60
N THR A 32 10.01 -15.48 10.89
CA THR A 32 9.01 -15.12 9.89
C THR A 32 7.71 -14.71 10.58
N ILE A 33 7.17 -13.56 10.20
CA ILE A 33 5.88 -13.07 10.71
C ILE A 33 4.80 -13.00 9.62
N VAL A 34 5.17 -12.89 8.34
CA VAL A 34 4.26 -12.90 7.19
C VAL A 34 4.87 -13.71 6.06
N GLY A 35 4.05 -14.41 5.32
CA GLY A 35 4.43 -15.13 4.11
C GLY A 35 4.85 -16.57 4.35
N ASN A 36 4.42 -17.46 3.47
CA ASN A 36 4.75 -18.90 3.49
C ASN A 36 5.94 -19.26 2.58
N GLY A 37 6.53 -18.28 1.87
CA GLY A 37 7.63 -18.46 0.93
C GLY A 37 7.17 -18.77 -0.50
N ILE A 38 5.88 -18.80 -0.74
CA ILE A 38 5.33 -19.00 -2.08
C ILE A 38 4.96 -17.63 -2.66
N ARG A 39 5.39 -17.37 -3.89
CA ARG A 39 5.03 -16.15 -4.61
C ARG A 39 3.54 -16.16 -4.92
N GLY A 40 2.80 -15.14 -4.49
CA GLY A 40 1.36 -15.04 -4.76
C GLY A 40 0.66 -13.98 -3.91
N ASN A 41 -0.66 -13.92 -4.04
CA ASN A 41 -1.53 -12.98 -3.31
C ASN A 41 -2.76 -13.68 -2.71
N ILE A 42 -2.63 -14.91 -2.25
CA ILE A 42 -3.72 -15.65 -1.62
C ILE A 42 -3.53 -15.73 -0.11
N GLY A 43 -4.60 -16.08 0.60
CA GLY A 43 -4.57 -16.29 2.04
C GLY A 43 -5.15 -15.14 2.87
N ASP A 44 -5.97 -14.26 2.28
CA ASP A 44 -6.79 -13.32 3.06
C ASP A 44 -7.77 -14.11 3.94
N GLY A 45 -7.92 -13.68 5.19
CA GLY A 45 -8.66 -14.41 6.23
C GLY A 45 -7.84 -15.46 6.96
N LEU A 46 -6.63 -15.78 6.52
CA LEU A 46 -5.74 -16.74 7.18
C LEU A 46 -4.68 -16.04 8.05
N PRO A 47 -4.06 -16.79 8.99
CA PRO A 47 -2.86 -16.31 9.66
C PRO A 47 -1.80 -15.85 8.65
N ALA A 48 -1.22 -14.66 8.87
CA ALA A 48 -0.32 -14.01 7.91
C ALA A 48 0.88 -14.87 7.51
N LYS A 49 1.35 -15.76 8.40
CA LYS A 49 2.41 -16.75 8.10
C LYS A 49 2.01 -17.80 7.07
N LYS A 50 0.70 -18.04 6.88
CA LYS A 50 0.18 -19.02 5.92
C LYS A 50 -0.20 -18.39 4.58
N ALA A 51 -0.27 -17.07 4.51
CA ALA A 51 -0.57 -16.34 3.28
C ALA A 51 0.64 -16.38 2.32
N SER A 52 0.36 -16.37 1.01
CA SER A 52 1.40 -16.08 0.03
C SER A 52 1.46 -14.57 -0.24
N ILE A 53 2.65 -14.05 -0.48
CA ILE A 53 2.87 -12.66 -0.85
C ILE A 53 3.77 -12.56 -2.08
N TYR A 54 3.49 -11.61 -2.97
CA TYR A 54 4.53 -11.11 -3.85
C TYR A 54 5.51 -10.33 -2.99
N GLY A 55 6.80 -10.34 -3.33
CA GLY A 55 7.81 -9.67 -2.50
C GLY A 55 7.40 -8.26 -2.17
N ALA A 56 7.13 -7.97 -0.90
CA ALA A 56 6.67 -6.68 -0.44
C ALA A 56 7.71 -5.59 -0.76
N THR A 57 7.26 -4.49 -1.37
CA THR A 57 8.11 -3.36 -1.74
C THR A 57 8.11 -2.26 -0.70
N SER A 58 7.02 -2.14 0.05
CA SER A 58 6.90 -1.23 1.18
C SER A 58 6.17 -1.93 2.33
N LEU A 59 6.54 -1.58 3.55
CA LEU A 59 5.84 -1.99 4.76
C LEU A 59 5.88 -0.84 5.78
N LYS A 60 4.79 -0.62 6.47
CA LYS A 60 4.65 0.40 7.51
C LYS A 60 3.76 -0.15 8.63
N LEU A 61 3.95 0.39 9.82
CA LEU A 61 3.05 0.19 10.94
C LEU A 61 2.21 1.46 11.13
N ASN A 62 0.93 1.30 11.45
CA ASN A 62 0.15 2.42 11.93
C ASN A 62 0.32 2.60 13.46
N ASN A 63 -0.32 3.62 14.02
CA ASN A 63 -0.25 3.93 15.45
C ASN A 63 -0.87 2.86 16.39
N LYS A 64 -1.63 1.91 15.83
CA LYS A 64 -2.16 0.74 16.55
C LYS A 64 -1.23 -0.48 16.47
N GLY A 65 -0.11 -0.37 15.75
CA GLY A 65 0.80 -1.49 15.49
C GLY A 65 0.31 -2.47 14.42
N GLU A 66 -0.77 -2.15 13.70
CA GLU A 66 -1.19 -2.95 12.56
C GLU A 66 -0.19 -2.76 11.41
N MET A 67 0.18 -3.86 10.78
CA MET A 67 1.13 -3.83 9.68
C MET A 67 0.42 -3.74 8.33
N PHE A 68 0.90 -2.84 7.50
CA PHE A 68 0.46 -2.71 6.12
C PHE A 68 1.63 -3.05 5.19
N ILE A 69 1.34 -3.86 4.18
CA ILE A 69 2.32 -4.28 3.18
C ILE A 69 1.82 -3.97 1.79
N VAL A 70 2.73 -3.56 0.93
CA VAL A 70 2.49 -3.39 -0.48
C VAL A 70 3.12 -4.52 -1.24
N SER A 71 2.30 -5.23 -1.99
CA SER A 71 2.73 -6.32 -2.84
C SER A 71 2.36 -6.02 -4.28
N PRO A 72 3.31 -5.65 -5.15
CA PRO A 72 3.01 -5.46 -6.56
C PRO A 72 2.70 -6.80 -7.22
N SER A 73 1.63 -6.86 -7.99
CA SER A 73 1.21 -8.03 -8.75
C SER A 73 0.94 -7.64 -10.21
N GLY A 74 1.97 -7.62 -11.02
CA GLY A 74 1.86 -7.21 -12.41
C GLY A 74 1.38 -5.76 -12.56
N PHE A 75 0.17 -5.56 -13.05
CA PHE A 75 -0.44 -4.23 -13.26
C PHE A 75 -1.24 -3.71 -12.05
N VAL A 76 -1.27 -4.44 -10.96
CA VAL A 76 -2.02 -4.12 -9.75
C VAL A 76 -1.07 -4.09 -8.57
N SER A 77 -1.17 -3.07 -7.73
CA SER A 77 -0.53 -3.09 -6.42
C SER A 77 -1.60 -3.35 -5.36
N LEU A 78 -1.36 -4.35 -4.55
CA LEU A 78 -2.26 -4.75 -3.48
C LEU A 78 -1.71 -4.26 -2.15
N ILE A 79 -2.52 -3.50 -1.41
CA ILE A 79 -2.22 -3.19 -0.01
C ILE A 79 -2.96 -4.20 0.85
N ARG A 80 -2.22 -4.94 1.64
CA ARG A 80 -2.77 -5.90 2.60
C ARG A 80 -2.41 -5.47 4.01
N LYS A 81 -3.34 -5.67 4.92
CA LYS A 81 -3.19 -5.40 6.33
C LYS A 81 -3.04 -6.70 7.11
N ILE A 82 -2.15 -6.71 8.07
CA ILE A 82 -2.09 -7.73 9.11
C ILE A 82 -2.71 -7.12 10.36
N ASP A 83 -3.86 -7.64 10.78
CA ASP A 83 -4.57 -7.13 11.95
C ASP A 83 -3.90 -7.56 13.26
N GLU A 84 -4.39 -7.04 14.40
CA GLU A 84 -3.87 -7.31 15.75
C GLU A 84 -3.87 -8.80 16.10
N LYS A 85 -4.72 -9.60 15.46
CA LYS A 85 -4.79 -11.06 15.63
C LYS A 85 -3.82 -11.80 14.71
N GLY A 86 -3.01 -11.07 13.93
CA GLY A 86 -2.06 -11.64 12.97
C GLY A 86 -2.73 -12.24 11.73
N ILE A 87 -3.95 -11.83 11.41
CA ILE A 87 -4.71 -12.31 10.25
C ILE A 87 -4.45 -11.38 9.07
N MET A 88 -4.13 -11.98 7.91
CA MET A 88 -3.97 -11.24 6.67
C MET A 88 -5.34 -10.82 6.13
N ARG A 89 -5.46 -9.55 5.72
CA ARG A 89 -6.66 -8.99 5.11
C ARG A 89 -6.30 -8.11 3.93
N LYS A 90 -7.08 -8.21 2.88
CA LYS A 90 -7.07 -7.21 1.82
C LYS A 90 -7.49 -5.86 2.39
N PHE A 91 -6.77 -4.81 2.07
CA PHE A 91 -7.10 -3.46 2.49
C PHE A 91 -7.49 -2.58 1.30
N LEU A 92 -6.66 -2.52 0.26
CA LEU A 92 -6.91 -1.70 -0.91
C LEU A 92 -6.29 -2.36 -2.15
N ASP A 93 -7.03 -2.37 -3.27
CA ASP A 93 -6.49 -2.66 -4.59
C ASP A 93 -6.23 -1.36 -5.33
N THR A 94 -5.06 -1.24 -5.93
CA THR A 94 -4.79 -0.20 -6.91
C THR A 94 -4.84 -0.81 -8.30
N VAL A 95 -5.49 -0.15 -9.23
CA VAL A 95 -5.68 -0.67 -10.59
C VAL A 95 -5.03 0.28 -11.58
N THR A 96 -4.14 -0.21 -12.45
CA THR A 96 -3.56 0.63 -13.48
C THR A 96 -4.56 0.96 -14.59
N PRO A 97 -4.47 2.14 -15.24
CA PRO A 97 -5.34 2.49 -16.37
C PRO A 97 -5.35 1.43 -17.46
N ARG A 98 -4.21 0.83 -17.76
CA ARG A 98 -4.08 -0.25 -18.74
C ARG A 98 -4.89 -1.49 -18.37
N TYR A 99 -5.03 -1.80 -17.08
CA TYR A 99 -5.89 -2.90 -16.62
C TYR A 99 -7.37 -2.54 -16.76
N LEU A 100 -7.75 -1.30 -16.43
CA LEU A 100 -9.13 -0.80 -16.66
C LEU A 100 -9.50 -0.84 -18.14
N GLU A 101 -8.60 -0.44 -19.04
CA GLU A 101 -8.81 -0.56 -20.49
C GLU A 101 -8.96 -2.01 -20.94
N SER A 102 -8.17 -2.93 -20.36
CA SER A 102 -8.27 -4.35 -20.67
C SER A 102 -9.59 -4.97 -20.22
N ILE A 103 -10.11 -4.55 -19.05
CA ILE A 103 -11.42 -4.99 -18.55
C ILE A 103 -12.55 -4.37 -19.37
N ALA A 104 -12.44 -3.11 -19.73
CA ALA A 104 -13.46 -2.43 -20.56
C ALA A 104 -13.61 -3.09 -21.94
N LYS A 105 -12.54 -3.69 -22.46
CA LYS A 105 -12.53 -4.45 -23.73
C LYS A 105 -12.93 -5.93 -23.55
N SER A 106 -13.03 -6.44 -22.31
CA SER A 106 -13.36 -7.83 -22.04
C SER A 106 -14.86 -8.05 -21.82
N LYS A 107 -15.32 -9.31 -21.97
CA LYS A 107 -16.71 -9.75 -21.68
C LYS A 107 -17.11 -9.61 -20.20
N TYR A 108 -16.23 -9.13 -19.32
CA TYR A 108 -16.47 -8.94 -17.89
C TYR A 108 -17.03 -7.55 -17.52
N LYS A 109 -17.67 -6.86 -18.47
CA LYS A 109 -18.46 -5.63 -18.24
C LYS A 109 -19.53 -5.89 -17.19
N GLY A 110 -19.26 -5.71 -15.91
CA GLY A 110 -20.29 -5.80 -14.89
C GLY A 110 -19.87 -6.21 -13.48
N LYS A 111 -18.59 -6.54 -13.27
CA LYS A 111 -18.09 -6.95 -11.92
C LYS A 111 -17.09 -6.00 -11.26
N VAL A 112 -16.74 -4.91 -11.92
CA VAL A 112 -16.05 -3.81 -11.25
C VAL A 112 -17.13 -2.86 -10.79
N GLN A 113 -17.45 -2.87 -9.50
CA GLN A 113 -18.24 -1.79 -8.92
C GLN A 113 -17.39 -0.52 -9.05
N THR A 114 -17.70 0.26 -10.05
CA THR A 114 -17.13 1.59 -10.30
C THR A 114 -17.79 2.64 -9.40
N GLY A 115 -18.04 2.32 -8.14
CA GLY A 115 -18.30 3.32 -7.14
C GLY A 115 -16.98 3.98 -6.83
N GLU A 116 -16.74 5.16 -7.42
CA GLU A 116 -15.68 6.12 -7.09
C GLU A 116 -14.37 5.50 -6.58
N LEU A 117 -13.88 4.49 -7.29
CA LEU A 117 -12.49 4.08 -7.17
C LEU A 117 -11.70 5.25 -7.74
N ALA A 118 -11.36 6.18 -6.86
CA ALA A 118 -10.26 7.08 -7.12
C ALA A 118 -9.10 6.18 -7.51
N THR A 119 -8.89 6.04 -8.81
CA THR A 119 -7.93 5.10 -9.37
C THR A 119 -6.54 5.50 -8.95
N ILE A 120 -6.07 4.92 -7.85
CA ILE A 120 -4.66 5.00 -7.49
C ILE A 120 -3.94 4.13 -8.50
N THR A 121 -3.26 4.76 -9.44
CA THR A 121 -2.73 4.07 -10.61
C THR A 121 -1.37 3.47 -10.41
N THR A 122 -0.50 4.14 -9.67
CA THR A 122 0.83 3.64 -9.34
C THR A 122 1.25 4.25 -8.02
N PHE A 123 1.30 3.42 -7.07
CA PHE A 123 1.61 3.74 -5.71
C PHE A 123 3.11 3.56 -5.46
N SER A 124 3.72 4.59 -4.94
CA SER A 124 5.16 4.56 -4.63
C SER A 124 5.43 4.36 -3.16
N ASP A 125 4.75 5.10 -2.30
CA ASP A 125 4.90 5.01 -0.84
C ASP A 125 3.62 5.44 -0.13
N PHE A 126 3.55 5.15 1.18
CA PHE A 126 2.46 5.56 2.05
C PHE A 126 2.96 5.89 3.46
N ALA A 127 2.23 6.72 4.16
CA ALA A 127 2.47 7.08 5.55
C ALA A 127 1.15 7.10 6.33
N PHE A 128 1.22 7.11 7.65
CA PHE A 128 0.06 7.26 8.52
C PHE A 128 0.19 8.52 9.37
N ASP A 129 -0.92 9.22 9.58
CA ASP A 129 -1.00 10.22 10.63
C ASP A 129 -1.35 9.60 11.99
N GLN A 130 -1.31 10.42 13.03
CA GLN A 130 -1.65 10.00 14.40
C GLN A 130 -3.13 9.59 14.55
N LYS A 131 -4.01 9.96 13.62
CA LYS A 131 -5.43 9.59 13.60
C LYS A 131 -5.67 8.27 12.87
N GLY A 132 -4.61 7.67 12.27
CA GLY A 132 -4.67 6.43 11.51
C GLY A 132 -5.17 6.60 10.08
N ASN A 133 -5.22 7.83 9.54
CA ASN A 133 -5.43 8.01 8.10
C ASN A 133 -4.17 7.59 7.35
N MET A 134 -4.36 6.93 6.21
CA MET A 134 -3.27 6.59 5.30
C MET A 134 -3.14 7.66 4.22
N PHE A 135 -1.93 8.13 3.98
CA PHE A 135 -1.59 9.02 2.87
C PHE A 135 -0.81 8.20 1.85
N ILE A 136 -1.10 8.41 0.57
CA ILE A 136 -0.54 7.62 -0.53
C ILE A 136 0.01 8.58 -1.59
N SER A 137 1.25 8.36 -2.01
CA SER A 137 1.80 9.01 -3.18
C SER A 137 1.31 8.31 -4.45
N ASP A 138 0.35 8.91 -5.13
CA ASP A 138 -0.23 8.44 -6.39
C ASP A 138 0.59 9.00 -7.56
N ARG A 139 1.69 8.31 -7.83
CA ARG A 139 2.79 8.77 -8.66
C ARG A 139 2.37 9.17 -10.07
N LEU A 140 1.64 8.30 -10.78
CA LEU A 140 1.25 8.56 -12.18
C LEU A 140 0.10 9.57 -12.31
N ASN A 141 -0.67 9.78 -11.24
CA ASN A 141 -1.67 10.84 -11.19
C ASN A 141 -1.11 12.15 -10.63
N HIS A 142 0.19 12.20 -10.27
CA HIS A 142 0.84 13.40 -9.74
C HIS A 142 0.09 14.00 -8.54
N GLN A 143 -0.44 13.13 -7.64
CA GLN A 143 -1.29 13.52 -6.53
C GLN A 143 -0.89 12.84 -5.22
N ILE A 144 -1.27 13.46 -4.10
CA ILE A 144 -1.27 12.82 -2.80
C ILE A 144 -2.72 12.52 -2.41
N ARG A 145 -2.97 11.26 -2.09
CA ARG A 145 -4.30 10.77 -1.73
C ARG A 145 -4.35 10.46 -0.24
N LYS A 146 -5.50 10.71 0.37
CA LYS A 146 -5.79 10.32 1.75
C LYS A 146 -6.85 9.23 1.76
N VAL A 147 -6.61 8.17 2.51
CA VAL A 147 -7.58 7.11 2.81
C VAL A 147 -7.93 7.23 4.29
N ASP A 148 -9.18 7.48 4.61
CA ASP A 148 -9.64 7.57 6.00
C ASP A 148 -9.87 6.17 6.61
N SER A 149 -10.21 6.11 7.90
CA SER A 149 -10.47 4.86 8.63
C SER A 149 -11.68 4.07 8.12
N LYS A 150 -12.54 4.70 7.31
CA LYS A 150 -13.71 4.07 6.68
C LYS A 150 -13.39 3.58 5.27
N GLY A 151 -12.19 3.87 4.74
CA GLY A 151 -11.75 3.53 3.40
C GLY A 151 -12.11 4.57 2.33
N ASN A 152 -12.62 5.75 2.70
CA ASN A 152 -12.89 6.81 1.74
C ASN A 152 -11.58 7.42 1.25
N ILE A 153 -11.47 7.62 -0.07
CA ILE A 153 -10.28 8.16 -0.72
C ILE A 153 -10.55 9.59 -1.20
N THR A 154 -9.69 10.52 -0.82
CA THR A 154 -9.75 11.92 -1.25
C THR A 154 -8.39 12.38 -1.74
N THR A 155 -8.36 13.29 -2.73
CA THR A 155 -7.15 14.01 -3.11
C THR A 155 -6.92 15.15 -2.12
N ILE A 156 -5.74 15.24 -1.57
CA ILE A 156 -5.37 16.31 -0.63
C ILE A 156 -4.33 17.28 -1.19
N ALA A 157 -3.60 16.85 -2.21
CA ALA A 157 -2.60 17.69 -2.88
C ALA A 157 -2.40 17.20 -4.32
N GLY A 158 -2.09 18.15 -5.19
CA GLY A 158 -1.82 17.90 -6.63
C GLY A 158 -3.05 18.11 -7.52
N THR A 159 -2.85 18.88 -8.59
CA THR A 159 -3.86 19.09 -9.65
C THR A 159 -4.06 17.86 -10.55
N GLY A 160 -3.10 16.93 -10.55
CA GLY A 160 -3.05 15.83 -11.50
C GLY A 160 -2.18 16.11 -12.72
N GLU A 161 -1.73 17.34 -12.90
CA GLU A 161 -0.78 17.72 -13.95
C GLU A 161 0.64 17.51 -13.48
N SER A 162 1.51 17.01 -14.37
CA SER A 162 2.94 16.89 -14.10
C SER A 162 3.60 18.25 -14.17
N GLY A 163 4.16 18.70 -13.07
CA GLY A 163 4.79 20.01 -13.02
C GLY A 163 5.45 20.32 -11.69
N TYR A 164 5.87 21.58 -11.55
CA TYR A 164 6.43 22.14 -10.32
C TYR A 164 5.96 23.58 -10.20
N TYR A 165 4.84 23.79 -9.52
CA TYR A 165 4.32 25.11 -9.18
C TYR A 165 3.36 25.00 -7.97
N GLY A 166 2.98 26.15 -7.42
CA GLY A 166 1.97 26.26 -6.37
C GLY A 166 2.55 26.42 -4.97
N ASP A 167 3.84 26.65 -4.81
CA ASP A 167 4.47 26.93 -3.52
C ASP A 167 3.84 28.16 -2.86
N GLY A 168 3.50 28.03 -1.57
CA GLY A 168 2.82 29.07 -0.78
C GLY A 168 1.32 29.18 -1.03
N GLY A 169 0.75 28.39 -1.94
CA GLY A 169 -0.69 28.32 -2.22
C GLY A 169 -1.36 27.06 -1.65
N PRO A 170 -2.64 26.84 -1.96
CA PRO A 170 -3.36 25.62 -1.57
C PRO A 170 -2.71 24.37 -2.19
N ALA A 171 -2.52 23.32 -1.39
CA ALA A 171 -1.90 22.08 -1.85
C ALA A 171 -2.69 21.40 -2.98
N SER A 172 -4.01 21.60 -3.04
CA SER A 172 -4.88 21.09 -4.12
C SER A 172 -4.63 21.74 -5.48
N GLU A 173 -4.00 22.93 -5.48
CA GLU A 173 -3.70 23.72 -6.68
C GLU A 173 -2.23 23.59 -7.09
N ALA A 174 -1.41 22.90 -6.30
CA ALA A 174 -0.02 22.65 -6.60
C ALA A 174 0.16 21.55 -7.64
N ALA A 175 1.24 21.57 -8.40
CA ALA A 175 1.63 20.49 -9.28
C ALA A 175 2.82 19.72 -8.73
N PHE A 176 2.74 18.40 -8.83
CA PHE A 176 3.84 17.49 -8.54
C PHE A 176 4.33 16.81 -9.81
N ARG A 177 5.57 16.36 -9.77
CA ARG A 177 6.10 15.45 -10.77
C ARG A 177 6.61 14.19 -10.09
N ASP A 178 5.92 13.06 -10.34
CA ASP A 178 6.28 11.74 -9.80
C ASP A 178 6.50 11.71 -8.27
N PRO A 179 5.55 12.14 -7.43
CA PRO A 179 5.72 12.07 -5.97
C PRO A 179 6.01 10.61 -5.57
N SER A 180 7.08 10.38 -4.78
CA SER A 180 7.60 9.03 -4.60
C SER A 180 7.75 8.58 -3.16
N ALA A 181 7.92 9.48 -2.20
CA ALA A 181 8.13 9.14 -0.79
C ALA A 181 7.27 9.99 0.13
N LEU A 182 6.83 9.39 1.22
CA LEU A 182 6.07 10.02 2.30
C LEU A 182 6.66 9.63 3.67
N ALA A 183 6.71 10.60 4.59
CA ALA A 183 7.18 10.41 5.95
C ALA A 183 6.19 10.99 6.97
#